data_0fedd38fe10a5482660435ef3d8e749c
#
_entry.id   0fedd38fe10a5482660435ef3d8e749c
#
_cell.length_a   1.000
_cell.length_b   1.000
_cell.length_c   1.000
_cell.angle_alpha   90.00
_cell.angle_beta   90.00
_cell.angle_gamma   90.00
#
_symmetry.space_group_name_H-M   'P 1'
#
loop_
_entity.id
_entity.type
_entity.pdbx_description
1 polymer ?
#
loop_
_entity_poly.entity_id
_entity_poly.type
_entity_poly.pdbx_seq_one_letter_code
_entity_poly.pdbx_strand_id
1 'polypeptide(L)'
;MDKRNILNEIAQKTKERIDVEKREVPVDELKQKIKKQKDIADIASNVSKPTFFDNLEKPGMSFICEVKKASPSKGLIAPDFPYLDIAKEYEAAGASAISCLTEPYYFQGSDQYLEEIVNAVNIPVLRKDFTVDEYMIYQAKAFGASAILLICAILDDARLKAYRELAESLKMDALVEAHDEEEVTRALKSGAKIIGVNNRDLKTFQVDTRNSIRLRKMAPENVVFVSESGIKTPEDIRNLYEHQVDAVLIGETLMRSTDKKTMLTKLQSLI
;
A
#
# COMPACT_ATOMS: atom_id res chain seq x y z
N MET A 1 -24.64 -11.41 13.74
CA MET A 1 -23.19 -11.63 13.68
C MET A 1 -22.53 -10.47 14.37
N ASP A 2 -21.81 -10.75 15.42
CA ASP A 2 -21.02 -9.75 16.16
C ASP A 2 -20.00 -9.15 15.19
N LYS A 3 -20.10 -7.84 14.93
CA LYS A 3 -19.20 -7.11 14.01
C LYS A 3 -17.82 -6.95 14.66
N ARG A 4 -17.25 -8.05 15.11
CA ARG A 4 -15.90 -8.11 15.63
C ARG A 4 -14.95 -7.64 14.52
N ASN A 5 -14.24 -6.62 14.85
CA ASN A 5 -13.22 -5.92 14.12
C ASN A 5 -12.52 -6.82 13.09
N ILE A 6 -12.95 -6.78 11.84
CA ILE A 6 -12.41 -7.59 10.74
C ILE A 6 -10.87 -7.48 10.65
N LEU A 7 -10.30 -6.32 11.04
CA LEU A 7 -8.86 -6.14 11.10
C LEU A 7 -8.19 -7.10 12.07
N ASN A 8 -8.75 -7.26 13.27
CA ASN A 8 -8.18 -8.16 14.27
C ASN A 8 -8.27 -9.64 13.83
N GLU A 9 -9.34 -10.00 13.13
CA GLU A 9 -9.50 -11.34 12.56
C GLU A 9 -8.45 -11.60 11.48
N ILE A 10 -8.26 -10.67 10.54
CA ILE A 10 -7.26 -10.80 9.49
C ILE A 10 -5.85 -10.79 10.11
N ALA A 11 -5.58 -9.88 11.04
CA ALA A 11 -4.28 -9.82 11.73
C ALA A 11 -3.96 -11.12 12.47
N GLN A 12 -4.94 -11.75 13.10
CA GLN A 12 -4.75 -13.04 13.78
C GLN A 12 -4.45 -14.16 12.77
N LYS A 13 -5.21 -14.26 11.68
CA LYS A 13 -4.94 -15.25 10.62
C LYS A 13 -3.60 -15.02 9.94
N THR A 14 -3.20 -13.75 9.79
CA THR A 14 -1.87 -13.42 9.26
C THR A 14 -0.77 -13.92 10.19
N LYS A 15 -0.91 -13.77 11.52
CA LYS A 15 0.05 -14.32 12.48
C LYS A 15 0.19 -15.83 12.33
N GLU A 16 -0.94 -16.55 12.26
CA GLU A 16 -0.96 -18.00 12.08
C GLU A 16 -0.26 -18.41 10.77
N ARG A 17 -0.51 -17.69 9.67
CA ARG A 17 0.17 -17.89 8.40
C ARG A 17 1.68 -17.71 8.53
N ILE A 18 2.11 -16.59 9.10
CA ILE A 18 3.53 -16.26 9.27
C ILE A 18 4.27 -17.26 10.15
N ASP A 19 3.63 -17.80 11.18
CA ASP A 19 4.21 -18.86 12.02
C ASP A 19 4.49 -20.16 11.23
N VAL A 20 3.73 -20.44 10.18
CA VAL A 20 4.00 -21.55 9.25
C VAL A 20 5.13 -21.18 8.30
N GLU A 21 5.03 -20.04 7.64
CA GLU A 21 6.01 -19.55 6.65
C GLU A 21 7.42 -19.44 7.25
N LYS A 22 7.57 -18.99 8.50
CA LYS A 22 8.86 -18.93 9.21
C LYS A 22 9.54 -20.30 9.38
N ARG A 23 8.75 -21.38 9.45
CA ARG A 23 9.29 -22.74 9.54
C ARG A 23 9.71 -23.29 8.18
N GLU A 24 8.99 -22.89 7.11
CA GLU A 24 9.28 -23.28 5.74
C GLU A 24 10.46 -22.50 5.17
N VAL A 25 10.51 -21.21 5.42
CA VAL A 25 11.57 -20.29 4.97
C VAL A 25 12.07 -19.48 6.16
N PRO A 26 13.15 -19.88 6.84
CA PRO A 26 13.72 -19.14 7.95
C PRO A 26 14.14 -17.73 7.55
N VAL A 27 14.05 -16.76 8.49
CA VAL A 27 14.39 -15.35 8.25
C VAL A 27 15.82 -15.17 7.70
N ASP A 28 16.74 -16.03 8.08
CA ASP A 28 18.13 -15.98 7.59
C ASP A 28 18.25 -16.28 6.10
N GLU A 29 17.37 -17.11 5.55
CA GLU A 29 17.31 -17.34 4.10
C GLU A 29 16.80 -16.09 3.37
N LEU A 30 15.80 -15.38 3.92
CA LEU A 30 15.35 -14.11 3.37
C LEU A 30 16.47 -13.06 3.39
N LYS A 31 17.20 -12.96 4.53
CA LYS A 31 18.36 -12.06 4.63
C LYS A 31 19.47 -12.40 3.63
N GLN A 32 19.71 -13.68 3.38
CA GLN A 32 20.68 -14.10 2.35
C GLN A 32 20.19 -13.75 0.92
N LYS A 33 18.88 -13.94 0.62
CA LYS A 33 18.27 -13.52 -0.66
C LYS A 33 18.45 -12.01 -0.87
N ILE A 34 18.14 -11.21 0.15
CA ILE A 34 18.29 -9.75 0.13
C ILE A 34 19.74 -9.34 -0.13
N LYS A 35 20.70 -9.98 0.56
CA LYS A 35 22.13 -9.71 0.35
C LYS A 35 22.56 -10.00 -1.07
N LYS A 36 22.20 -11.17 -1.62
CA LYS A 36 22.52 -11.55 -3.01
C LYS A 36 21.94 -10.55 -4.02
N GLN A 37 20.69 -10.10 -3.81
CA GLN A 37 20.06 -9.11 -4.68
C GLN A 37 20.80 -7.77 -4.64
N LYS A 38 21.25 -7.34 -3.45
CA LYS A 38 22.07 -6.13 -3.30
C LYS A 38 23.41 -6.25 -4.03
N ASP A 39 24.13 -7.36 -3.84
CA ASP A 39 25.43 -7.60 -4.50
C ASP A 39 25.27 -7.56 -6.03
N ILE A 40 24.20 -8.14 -6.59
CA ILE A 40 23.89 -8.09 -8.02
C ILE A 40 23.58 -6.65 -8.47
N ALA A 41 22.78 -5.92 -7.71
CA ALA A 41 22.42 -4.53 -8.04
C ALA A 41 23.63 -3.60 -8.00
N ASP A 42 24.53 -3.77 -7.05
CA ASP A 42 25.77 -3.00 -6.92
C ASP A 42 26.73 -3.25 -8.11
N ILE A 43 26.70 -4.46 -8.70
CA ILE A 43 27.48 -4.82 -9.90
C ILE A 43 26.82 -4.28 -11.19
N ALA A 44 25.48 -4.39 -11.28
CA ALA A 44 24.74 -4.00 -12.48
C ALA A 44 24.66 -2.48 -12.71
N SER A 45 25.01 -1.72 -11.69
CA SER A 45 25.04 -0.26 -11.50
C SER A 45 24.30 0.65 -12.50
N ASN A 46 23.69 1.67 -11.97
CA ASN A 46 23.47 3.05 -12.37
C ASN A 46 22.04 3.51 -12.60
N VAL A 47 20.99 2.71 -12.54
CA VAL A 47 19.61 3.24 -12.52
C VAL A 47 18.87 2.64 -11.34
N SER A 48 18.94 3.30 -10.18
CA SER A 48 18.04 2.96 -9.07
C SER A 48 16.62 3.36 -9.47
N LYS A 49 15.66 2.44 -9.31
CA LYS A 49 14.24 2.82 -9.37
C LYS A 49 13.99 3.91 -8.33
N PRO A 50 13.12 4.90 -8.62
CA PRO A 50 12.73 5.90 -7.63
C PRO A 50 12.13 5.19 -6.41
N THR A 51 12.31 5.77 -5.21
CA THR A 51 11.66 5.25 -4.02
C THR A 51 10.15 5.48 -4.10
N PHE A 52 9.40 4.82 -3.25
CA PHE A 52 7.95 5.02 -3.17
C PHE A 52 7.65 6.46 -2.73
N PHE A 53 8.40 6.97 -1.75
CA PHE A 53 8.31 8.36 -1.28
C PHE A 53 8.61 9.34 -2.41
N ASP A 54 9.77 9.22 -3.11
CA ASP A 54 10.18 10.14 -4.18
C ASP A 54 9.13 10.25 -5.30
N ASN A 55 8.41 9.16 -5.59
CA ASN A 55 7.37 9.18 -6.61
C ASN A 55 6.07 9.83 -6.13
N LEU A 56 5.78 9.79 -4.83
CA LEU A 56 4.56 10.37 -4.27
C LEU A 56 4.70 11.84 -3.90
N GLU A 57 5.92 12.33 -3.58
CA GLU A 57 6.16 13.75 -3.25
C GLU A 57 6.27 14.66 -4.46
N LYS A 58 6.21 14.12 -5.68
CA LYS A 58 6.25 14.91 -6.92
C LYS A 58 5.10 15.92 -6.95
N PRO A 59 5.34 17.13 -7.52
CA PRO A 59 4.27 18.11 -7.66
C PRO A 59 3.04 17.56 -8.39
N GLY A 60 1.86 17.88 -7.88
CA GLY A 60 0.58 17.39 -8.38
C GLY A 60 0.05 16.23 -7.56
N MET A 61 -1.08 15.65 -7.99
CA MET A 61 -1.69 14.49 -7.34
C MET A 61 -1.05 13.19 -7.83
N SER A 62 -0.51 12.40 -6.92
CA SER A 62 0.04 11.07 -7.22
C SER A 62 -1.03 9.98 -7.14
N PHE A 63 -0.91 8.96 -8.02
CA PHE A 63 -1.88 7.86 -8.11
C PHE A 63 -1.20 6.53 -7.78
N ILE A 64 -1.63 5.92 -6.66
CA ILE A 64 -1.28 4.55 -6.29
C ILE A 64 -2.40 3.66 -6.82
N CYS A 65 -2.13 2.88 -7.86
CA CYS A 65 -3.10 2.02 -8.50
C CYS A 65 -3.03 0.61 -7.90
N GLU A 66 -4.17 0.14 -7.34
CA GLU A 66 -4.20 -1.12 -6.59
C GLU A 66 -4.62 -2.30 -7.45
N VAL A 67 -3.79 -3.33 -7.48
CA VAL A 67 -4.05 -4.64 -8.09
C VAL A 67 -4.70 -5.53 -7.03
N LYS A 68 -6.02 -5.73 -7.14
CA LYS A 68 -6.86 -6.38 -6.14
C LYS A 68 -7.92 -7.30 -6.72
N LYS A 69 -7.87 -8.58 -6.38
CA LYS A 69 -8.82 -9.60 -6.86
C LYS A 69 -10.13 -9.60 -6.09
N ALA A 70 -10.06 -9.48 -4.77
CA ALA A 70 -11.22 -9.53 -3.87
C ALA A 70 -11.06 -8.58 -2.69
N SER A 71 -12.13 -8.37 -1.91
CA SER A 71 -12.08 -7.66 -0.63
C SER A 71 -13.21 -8.12 0.32
N PRO A 72 -13.06 -8.00 1.65
CA PRO A 72 -14.11 -8.37 2.62
C PRO A 72 -15.44 -7.66 2.39
N SER A 73 -15.40 -6.40 1.96
CA SER A 73 -16.60 -5.56 1.78
C SER A 73 -17.31 -5.76 0.45
N LYS A 74 -16.64 -6.33 -0.57
CA LYS A 74 -17.14 -6.43 -1.96
C LYS A 74 -17.11 -7.85 -2.53
N GLY A 75 -16.53 -8.80 -1.80
CA GLY A 75 -16.29 -10.14 -2.33
C GLY A 75 -15.33 -10.12 -3.51
N LEU A 76 -15.57 -10.99 -4.47
CA LEU A 76 -14.79 -11.09 -5.71
C LEU A 76 -15.04 -9.86 -6.60
N ILE A 77 -13.97 -9.12 -6.92
CA ILE A 77 -14.01 -7.90 -7.73
C ILE A 77 -13.65 -8.21 -9.18
N ALA A 78 -12.59 -9.02 -9.38
CA ALA A 78 -12.07 -9.40 -10.69
C ALA A 78 -11.99 -10.93 -10.77
N PRO A 79 -13.04 -11.61 -11.34
CA PRO A 79 -13.02 -13.06 -11.57
C PRO A 79 -11.88 -13.48 -12.50
N ASP A 80 -11.74 -12.78 -13.62
CA ASP A 80 -10.57 -12.83 -14.46
C ASP A 80 -9.55 -11.82 -13.96
N PHE A 81 -8.34 -12.28 -13.58
CA PHE A 81 -7.36 -11.49 -12.86
C PHE A 81 -5.96 -11.58 -13.51
N PRO A 82 -5.78 -11.01 -14.70
CA PRO A 82 -4.48 -10.93 -15.37
C PRO A 82 -3.62 -9.83 -14.70
N TYR A 83 -3.20 -10.05 -13.45
CA TYR A 83 -2.55 -9.06 -12.59
C TYR A 83 -1.31 -8.42 -13.20
N LEU A 84 -0.54 -9.13 -14.01
CA LEU A 84 0.63 -8.58 -14.71
C LEU A 84 0.23 -7.56 -15.77
N ASP A 85 -0.79 -7.88 -16.57
CA ASP A 85 -1.26 -6.97 -17.61
C ASP A 85 -1.91 -5.74 -16.97
N ILE A 86 -2.68 -5.93 -15.89
CA ILE A 86 -3.26 -4.84 -15.09
C ILE A 86 -2.16 -3.91 -14.56
N ALA A 87 -1.08 -4.45 -13.98
CA ALA A 87 0.02 -3.64 -13.45
C ALA A 87 0.73 -2.84 -14.55
N LYS A 88 0.99 -3.47 -15.72
CA LYS A 88 1.59 -2.80 -16.88
C LYS A 88 0.66 -1.72 -17.45
N GLU A 89 -0.65 -1.97 -17.52
CA GLU A 89 -1.63 -0.96 -17.93
C GLU A 89 -1.63 0.25 -16.98
N TYR A 90 -1.53 0.02 -15.67
CA TYR A 90 -1.43 1.11 -14.68
C TYR A 90 -0.16 1.94 -14.88
N GLU A 91 1.01 1.29 -15.05
CA GLU A 91 2.25 2.01 -15.34
C GLU A 91 2.15 2.81 -16.64
N ALA A 92 1.65 2.20 -17.72
CA ALA A 92 1.48 2.86 -19.01
C ALA A 92 0.44 4.00 -18.98
N ALA A 93 -0.49 3.96 -18.02
CA ALA A 93 -1.48 5.01 -17.78
C ALA A 93 -0.95 6.18 -16.92
N GLY A 94 0.29 6.08 -16.41
CA GLY A 94 0.92 7.12 -15.60
C GLY A 94 0.70 6.98 -14.08
N ALA A 95 0.45 5.75 -13.59
CA ALA A 95 0.45 5.51 -12.15
C ALA A 95 1.79 5.89 -11.51
N SER A 96 1.75 6.53 -10.35
CA SER A 96 2.95 6.87 -9.57
C SER A 96 3.53 5.64 -8.87
N ALA A 97 2.68 4.71 -8.47
CA ALA A 97 3.05 3.45 -7.82
C ALA A 97 1.96 2.38 -8.00
N ILE A 98 2.34 1.12 -7.80
CA ILE A 98 1.40 -0.01 -7.71
C ILE A 98 1.21 -0.40 -6.25
N SER A 99 -0.02 -0.68 -5.84
CA SER A 99 -0.32 -1.38 -4.59
C SER A 99 -0.72 -2.82 -4.91
N CYS A 100 0.03 -3.80 -4.42
CA CYS A 100 -0.21 -5.22 -4.68
C CYS A 100 -0.73 -5.91 -3.42
N LEU A 101 -1.96 -6.44 -3.45
CA LEU A 101 -2.53 -7.24 -2.36
C LEU A 101 -1.83 -8.59 -2.29
N THR A 102 -1.28 -8.92 -1.11
CA THR A 102 -0.66 -10.23 -0.85
C THR A 102 -1.41 -11.07 0.18
N GLU A 103 -2.37 -10.49 0.91
CA GLU A 103 -3.21 -11.23 1.87
C GLU A 103 -4.08 -12.28 1.15
N PRO A 104 -3.92 -13.60 1.44
CA PRO A 104 -4.51 -14.66 0.60
C PRO A 104 -5.96 -14.99 0.93
N TYR A 105 -6.43 -14.81 2.17
CA TYR A 105 -7.71 -15.34 2.62
C TYR A 105 -8.91 -14.46 2.29
N TYR A 106 -8.76 -13.15 2.52
CA TYR A 106 -9.82 -12.16 2.37
C TYR A 106 -9.71 -11.35 1.08
N PHE A 107 -8.48 -11.14 0.60
CA PHE A 107 -8.21 -10.37 -0.61
C PHE A 107 -7.81 -11.24 -1.80
N GLN A 108 -7.61 -12.54 -1.59
CA GLN A 108 -7.15 -13.50 -2.60
C GLN A 108 -5.85 -13.03 -3.28
N GLY A 109 -4.97 -12.41 -2.48
CA GLY A 109 -3.65 -11.95 -2.89
C GLY A 109 -2.61 -13.08 -2.87
N SER A 110 -1.39 -12.76 -3.30
CA SER A 110 -0.27 -13.70 -3.30
C SER A 110 1.06 -12.95 -3.31
N ASP A 111 2.05 -13.46 -2.58
CA ASP A 111 3.44 -12.98 -2.67
C ASP A 111 4.04 -13.20 -4.07
N GLN A 112 3.58 -14.23 -4.79
CA GLN A 112 3.96 -14.44 -6.20
C GLN A 112 3.52 -13.27 -7.07
N TYR A 113 2.30 -12.73 -6.86
CA TYR A 113 1.85 -11.55 -7.62
C TYR A 113 2.76 -10.35 -7.38
N LEU A 114 3.18 -10.15 -6.12
CA LEU A 114 4.11 -9.07 -5.77
C LEU A 114 5.44 -9.23 -6.51
N GLU A 115 6.09 -10.39 -6.40
CA GLU A 115 7.41 -10.64 -7.01
C GLU A 115 7.36 -10.50 -8.53
N GLU A 116 6.34 -11.02 -9.17
CA GLU A 116 6.17 -10.93 -10.62
C GLU A 116 5.86 -9.50 -11.08
N ILE A 117 4.99 -8.74 -10.38
CA ILE A 117 4.72 -7.34 -10.69
C ILE A 117 5.97 -6.49 -10.52
N VAL A 118 6.72 -6.65 -9.42
CA VAL A 118 7.98 -5.92 -9.20
C VAL A 118 8.96 -6.10 -10.35
N ASN A 119 9.03 -7.31 -10.93
CA ASN A 119 9.90 -7.61 -12.07
C ASN A 119 9.34 -7.08 -13.41
N ALA A 120 8.04 -6.80 -13.50
CA ALA A 120 7.36 -6.44 -14.74
C ALA A 120 7.20 -4.91 -14.93
N VAL A 121 7.33 -4.10 -13.87
CA VAL A 121 7.15 -2.64 -13.91
C VAL A 121 8.38 -1.89 -13.41
N ASN A 122 8.54 -0.62 -13.79
CA ASN A 122 9.64 0.25 -13.37
C ASN A 122 9.27 1.20 -12.23
N ILE A 123 7.98 1.40 -11.97
CA ILE A 123 7.48 2.20 -10.86
C ILE A 123 7.52 1.41 -9.54
N PRO A 124 7.58 2.09 -8.37
CA PRO A 124 7.64 1.42 -7.08
C PRO A 124 6.37 0.62 -6.77
N VAL A 125 6.54 -0.50 -6.05
CA VAL A 125 5.46 -1.39 -5.67
C VAL A 125 5.34 -1.48 -4.15
N LEU A 126 4.15 -1.20 -3.64
CA LEU A 126 3.76 -1.38 -2.24
C LEU A 126 3.26 -2.81 -2.02
N ARG A 127 3.84 -3.53 -1.06
CA ARG A 127 3.21 -4.74 -0.51
C ARG A 127 2.04 -4.36 0.39
N LYS A 128 0.83 -4.59 -0.06
CA LYS A 128 -0.41 -4.32 0.70
C LYS A 128 -0.85 -5.58 1.43
N ASP A 129 -0.43 -5.71 2.68
CA ASP A 129 -0.74 -6.83 3.59
C ASP A 129 -0.84 -6.31 5.02
N PHE A 130 -1.32 -7.14 5.94
CA PHE A 130 -1.42 -6.84 7.38
C PHE A 130 -0.08 -7.15 8.05
N THR A 131 0.86 -6.21 8.04
CA THR A 131 2.20 -6.40 8.60
C THR A 131 2.12 -6.50 10.13
N VAL A 132 2.18 -7.71 10.66
CA VAL A 132 2.05 -8.02 12.10
C VAL A 132 3.34 -8.55 12.73
N ASP A 133 4.35 -8.81 11.91
CA ASP A 133 5.63 -9.40 12.30
C ASP A 133 6.78 -8.85 11.44
N GLU A 134 7.97 -8.67 12.02
CA GLU A 134 9.15 -8.19 11.29
C GLU A 134 9.58 -9.13 10.15
N TYR A 135 9.26 -10.40 10.24
CA TYR A 135 9.50 -11.38 9.19
C TYR A 135 8.86 -10.94 7.85
N MET A 136 7.64 -10.38 7.91
CA MET A 136 6.95 -9.89 6.71
C MET A 136 7.68 -8.72 6.05
N ILE A 137 8.45 -7.94 6.82
CA ILE A 137 9.25 -6.84 6.30
C ILE A 137 10.46 -7.39 5.51
N TYR A 138 11.11 -8.43 6.04
CA TYR A 138 12.16 -9.14 5.31
C TYR A 138 11.60 -9.84 4.06
N GLN A 139 10.41 -10.47 4.15
CA GLN A 139 9.74 -11.04 2.98
C GLN A 139 9.49 -9.98 1.90
N ALA A 140 8.87 -8.85 2.28
CA ALA A 140 8.58 -7.76 1.35
C ALA A 140 9.85 -7.33 0.60
N LYS A 141 10.96 -7.15 1.33
CA LYS A 141 12.27 -6.83 0.74
C LYS A 141 12.79 -7.93 -0.18
N ALA A 142 12.70 -9.17 0.25
CA ALA A 142 13.16 -10.33 -0.52
C ALA A 142 12.38 -10.53 -1.83
N PHE A 143 11.11 -10.09 -1.88
CA PHE A 143 10.27 -10.06 -3.09
C PHE A 143 10.41 -8.77 -3.90
N GLY A 144 11.23 -7.82 -3.45
CA GLY A 144 11.57 -6.60 -4.18
C GLY A 144 10.58 -5.45 -4.00
N ALA A 145 9.70 -5.49 -2.99
CA ALA A 145 8.81 -4.37 -2.68
C ALA A 145 9.60 -3.08 -2.40
N SER A 146 9.05 -1.95 -2.81
CA SER A 146 9.59 -0.61 -2.54
C SER A 146 9.01 -0.02 -1.26
N ALA A 147 7.85 -0.50 -0.82
CA ALA A 147 7.18 -0.05 0.40
C ALA A 147 6.34 -1.16 1.04
N ILE A 148 6.06 -0.99 2.33
CA ILE A 148 5.15 -1.84 3.10
C ILE A 148 4.01 -1.02 3.70
N LEU A 149 2.91 -1.71 4.07
CA LEU A 149 1.81 -1.14 4.82
C LEU A 149 2.00 -1.42 6.32
N LEU A 150 1.86 -0.37 7.15
CA LEU A 150 1.77 -0.46 8.61
C LEU A 150 0.43 0.15 9.05
N ILE A 151 -0.37 -0.59 9.81
CA ILE A 151 -1.72 -0.17 10.20
C ILE A 151 -1.75 0.18 11.68
N CYS A 152 -2.04 1.45 12.02
CA CYS A 152 -2.10 1.92 13.41
C CYS A 152 -3.07 1.10 14.27
N ALA A 153 -4.22 0.71 13.72
CA ALA A 153 -5.25 -0.03 14.44
C ALA A 153 -4.83 -1.43 14.94
N ILE A 154 -3.79 -2.03 14.37
CA ILE A 154 -3.33 -3.39 14.73
C ILE A 154 -1.92 -3.44 15.34
N LEU A 155 -1.20 -2.31 15.33
CA LEU A 155 0.15 -2.18 15.88
C LEU A 155 0.14 -1.23 17.09
N ASP A 156 0.84 -1.60 18.15
CA ASP A 156 1.19 -0.67 19.21
C ASP A 156 2.29 0.32 18.76
N ASP A 157 2.50 1.38 19.52
CA ASP A 157 3.44 2.47 19.16
C ASP A 157 4.89 1.97 19.03
N ALA A 158 5.28 1.01 19.86
CA ALA A 158 6.64 0.45 19.83
C ALA A 158 6.88 -0.34 18.54
N ARG A 159 5.92 -1.21 18.15
CA ARG A 159 5.99 -1.97 16.89
C ARG A 159 5.86 -1.07 15.69
N LEU A 160 4.95 -0.10 15.71
CA LEU A 160 4.76 0.85 14.62
C LEU A 160 6.08 1.55 14.28
N LYS A 161 6.78 2.07 15.31
CA LYS A 161 8.09 2.70 15.17
C LYS A 161 9.16 1.70 14.70
N ALA A 162 9.28 0.56 15.37
CA ALA A 162 10.32 -0.43 15.07
C ALA A 162 10.19 -0.99 13.64
N TYR A 163 8.97 -1.27 13.17
CA TYR A 163 8.72 -1.81 11.84
C TYR A 163 8.98 -0.77 10.75
N ARG A 164 8.62 0.50 11.00
CA ARG A 164 8.97 1.60 10.10
C ARG A 164 10.50 1.74 9.97
N GLU A 165 11.22 1.78 11.11
CA GLU A 165 12.67 1.89 11.12
C GLU A 165 13.36 0.69 10.45
N LEU A 166 12.83 -0.52 10.65
CA LEU A 166 13.32 -1.71 9.96
C LEU A 166 13.13 -1.62 8.45
N ALA A 167 11.94 -1.19 7.97
CA ALA A 167 11.69 -0.99 6.54
C ALA A 167 12.67 0.02 5.93
N GLU A 168 12.86 1.17 6.58
CA GLU A 168 13.81 2.20 6.14
C GLU A 168 15.27 1.69 6.12
N SER A 169 15.67 0.89 7.11
CA SER A 169 17.01 0.27 7.15
C SER A 169 17.24 -0.67 5.97
N LEU A 170 16.17 -1.29 5.46
CA LEU A 170 16.17 -2.14 4.28
C LEU A 170 15.94 -1.35 2.97
N LYS A 171 15.94 -0.01 3.02
CA LYS A 171 15.67 0.88 1.89
C LYS A 171 14.29 0.64 1.27
N MET A 172 13.28 0.47 2.10
CA MET A 172 11.87 0.50 1.75
C MET A 172 11.19 1.63 2.51
N ASP A 173 10.14 2.20 1.90
CA ASP A 173 9.27 3.14 2.57
C ASP A 173 8.17 2.42 3.37
N ALA A 174 7.52 3.14 4.29
CA ALA A 174 6.36 2.65 5.02
C ALA A 174 5.18 3.60 4.80
N LEU A 175 4.09 3.07 4.21
CA LEU A 175 2.79 3.71 4.23
C LEU A 175 2.12 3.37 5.56
N VAL A 176 1.96 4.38 6.42
CA VAL A 176 1.35 4.21 7.75
C VAL A 176 -0.13 4.58 7.66
N GLU A 177 -1.00 3.57 7.73
CA GLU A 177 -2.45 3.72 7.61
C GLU A 177 -3.07 4.13 8.95
N ALA A 178 -3.91 5.17 8.92
CA ALA A 178 -4.65 5.72 10.04
C ALA A 178 -6.13 5.95 9.66
N HIS A 179 -7.02 5.96 10.68
CA HIS A 179 -8.48 6.11 10.50
C HIS A 179 -9.06 7.34 11.21
N ASP A 180 -8.38 7.83 12.24
CA ASP A 180 -8.82 8.94 13.08
C ASP A 180 -7.66 9.82 13.56
N GLU A 181 -7.96 10.84 14.37
CA GLU A 181 -6.99 11.80 14.89
C GLU A 181 -5.95 11.18 15.81
N GLU A 182 -6.35 10.21 16.62
CA GLU A 182 -5.45 9.50 17.53
C GLU A 182 -4.42 8.71 16.72
N GLU A 183 -4.87 7.97 15.72
CA GLU A 183 -3.99 7.17 14.85
C GLU A 183 -3.07 8.05 14.00
N VAL A 184 -3.53 9.18 13.45
CA VAL A 184 -2.67 10.15 12.75
C VAL A 184 -1.60 10.71 13.70
N THR A 185 -1.97 11.02 14.95
CA THR A 185 -1.00 11.48 15.96
C THR A 185 0.04 10.40 16.27
N ARG A 186 -0.36 9.13 16.37
CA ARG A 186 0.53 7.99 16.56
C ARG A 186 1.46 7.77 15.37
N ALA A 187 0.93 7.86 14.14
CA ALA A 187 1.72 7.80 12.92
C ALA A 187 2.80 8.89 12.89
N LEU A 188 2.44 10.14 13.17
CA LEU A 188 3.40 11.25 13.25
C LEU A 188 4.47 11.03 14.32
N LYS A 189 4.08 10.59 15.53
CA LYS A 189 5.02 10.28 16.63
C LYS A 189 5.96 9.13 16.28
N SER A 190 5.52 8.18 15.46
CA SER A 190 6.39 7.10 14.97
C SER A 190 7.48 7.60 14.00
N GLY A 191 7.36 8.82 13.47
CA GLY A 191 8.23 9.39 12.45
C GLY A 191 7.82 9.02 11.01
N ALA A 192 6.55 8.70 10.78
CA ALA A 192 6.03 8.38 9.45
C ALA A 192 6.23 9.55 8.48
N LYS A 193 6.79 9.26 7.31
CA LYS A 193 6.94 10.20 6.19
C LYS A 193 5.78 10.12 5.20
N ILE A 194 5.06 8.99 5.20
CA ILE A 194 3.89 8.75 4.36
C ILE A 194 2.77 8.27 5.28
N ILE A 195 1.67 9.02 5.33
CA ILE A 195 0.48 8.67 6.12
C ILE A 195 -0.69 8.45 5.16
N GLY A 196 -1.29 7.26 5.23
CA GLY A 196 -2.50 6.93 4.50
C GLY A 196 -3.73 7.07 5.40
N VAL A 197 -4.75 7.80 4.97
CA VAL A 197 -6.03 7.81 5.66
C VAL A 197 -7.03 6.95 4.92
N ASN A 198 -7.46 5.89 5.59
CA ASN A 198 -8.50 5.02 5.06
C ASN A 198 -9.89 5.61 5.38
N ASN A 199 -10.56 6.10 4.33
CA ASN A 199 -11.91 6.67 4.41
C ASN A 199 -13.01 5.64 4.69
N ARG A 200 -12.66 4.35 4.70
CA ARG A 200 -13.59 3.28 5.02
C ARG A 200 -13.57 2.99 6.51
N ASP A 201 -14.68 3.19 7.18
CA ASP A 201 -14.89 2.66 8.51
C ASP A 201 -14.93 1.13 8.44
N LEU A 202 -13.98 0.48 9.10
CA LEU A 202 -13.80 -0.97 9.02
C LEU A 202 -14.80 -1.76 9.89
N LYS A 203 -15.60 -1.05 10.72
CA LYS A 203 -16.69 -1.65 11.50
C LYS A 203 -18.01 -1.63 10.73
N THR A 204 -18.27 -0.54 10.00
CA THR A 204 -19.56 -0.32 9.31
C THR A 204 -19.46 -0.49 7.79
N PHE A 205 -18.22 -0.50 7.23
CA PHE A 205 -17.89 -0.42 5.82
C PHE A 205 -18.40 0.85 5.10
N GLN A 206 -18.88 1.85 5.86
CA GLN A 206 -19.21 3.15 5.30
C GLN A 206 -17.93 3.86 4.85
N VAL A 207 -18.09 4.68 3.80
CA VAL A 207 -16.96 5.42 3.20
C VAL A 207 -17.31 6.89 3.18
N ASP A 208 -16.42 7.73 3.73
CA ASP A 208 -16.53 9.18 3.71
C ASP A 208 -15.16 9.83 3.39
N THR A 209 -14.99 10.28 2.15
CA THR A 209 -13.73 10.89 1.67
C THR A 209 -13.39 12.22 2.39
N ARG A 210 -14.36 12.85 3.06
CA ARG A 210 -14.13 14.04 3.90
C ARG A 210 -13.22 13.73 5.11
N ASN A 211 -13.10 12.45 5.49
CA ASN A 211 -12.21 12.03 6.57
C ASN A 211 -10.76 12.37 6.23
N SER A 212 -10.28 12.05 5.02
CA SER A 212 -8.94 12.42 4.57
C SER A 212 -8.72 13.93 4.61
N ILE A 213 -9.68 14.73 4.13
CA ILE A 213 -9.60 16.20 4.14
C ILE A 213 -9.50 16.75 5.56
N ARG A 214 -10.28 16.20 6.48
CA ARG A 214 -10.30 16.60 7.89
C ARG A 214 -8.95 16.28 8.56
N LEU A 215 -8.42 15.10 8.33
CA LEU A 215 -7.19 14.62 8.97
C LEU A 215 -5.92 15.16 8.32
N ARG A 216 -5.94 15.54 7.03
CA ARG A 216 -4.81 16.19 6.35
C ARG A 216 -4.29 17.42 7.12
N LYS A 217 -5.20 18.17 7.73
CA LYS A 217 -4.87 19.38 8.50
C LYS A 217 -3.98 19.12 9.72
N MET A 218 -3.85 17.88 10.16
CA MET A 218 -3.00 17.48 11.29
C MET A 218 -1.58 17.14 10.86
N ALA A 219 -1.36 16.80 9.59
CA ALA A 219 -0.05 16.42 9.09
C ALA A 219 0.73 17.66 8.59
N PRO A 220 2.02 17.78 8.91
CA PRO A 220 2.86 18.86 8.37
C PRO A 220 3.08 18.66 6.86
N GLU A 221 3.52 19.75 6.18
CA GLU A 221 3.68 19.76 4.71
C GLU A 221 4.73 18.77 4.20
N ASN A 222 5.73 18.44 5.01
CA ASN A 222 6.78 17.50 4.65
C ASN A 222 6.40 16.02 4.81
N VAL A 223 5.14 15.73 5.15
CA VAL A 223 4.58 14.37 5.20
C VAL A 223 3.68 14.18 4.00
N VAL A 224 3.97 13.18 3.17
CA VAL A 224 3.11 12.77 2.06
C VAL A 224 1.82 12.18 2.62
N PHE A 225 0.70 12.75 2.22
CA PHE A 225 -0.62 12.37 2.74
C PHE A 225 -1.44 11.67 1.65
N VAL A 226 -1.82 10.42 1.90
CA VAL A 226 -2.52 9.55 0.96
C VAL A 226 -3.97 9.38 1.38
N SER A 227 -4.92 9.62 0.47
CA SER A 227 -6.33 9.29 0.68
C SER A 227 -6.64 7.90 0.11
N GLU A 228 -7.16 7.00 0.95
CA GLU A 228 -7.48 5.63 0.57
C GLU A 228 -8.98 5.36 0.67
N SER A 229 -9.50 4.57 -0.25
CA SER A 229 -10.90 4.17 -0.33
C SER A 229 -11.89 5.28 -0.74
N GLY A 230 -12.89 4.91 -1.51
CA GLY A 230 -14.06 5.76 -1.81
C GLY A 230 -13.93 6.69 -2.99
N ILE A 231 -12.79 6.77 -3.63
CA ILE A 231 -12.52 7.65 -4.77
C ILE A 231 -13.12 7.04 -6.05
N LYS A 232 -14.00 7.79 -6.72
CA LYS A 232 -14.77 7.30 -7.87
C LYS A 232 -14.83 8.27 -9.04
N THR A 233 -14.74 9.57 -8.78
CA THR A 233 -14.99 10.60 -9.78
C THR A 233 -13.83 11.61 -9.85
N PRO A 234 -13.71 12.36 -10.97
CA PRO A 234 -12.77 13.47 -11.07
C PRO A 234 -12.99 14.54 -9.99
N GLU A 235 -14.25 14.75 -9.59
CA GLU A 235 -14.63 15.71 -8.55
C GLU A 235 -14.07 15.29 -7.18
N ASP A 236 -14.06 13.97 -6.87
CA ASP A 236 -13.42 13.47 -5.66
C ASP A 236 -11.93 13.82 -5.65
N ILE A 237 -11.24 13.59 -6.79
CA ILE A 237 -9.81 13.88 -6.95
C ILE A 237 -9.56 15.38 -6.79
N ARG A 238 -10.31 16.23 -7.51
CA ARG A 238 -10.18 17.68 -7.40
C ARG A 238 -10.37 18.17 -5.97
N ASN A 239 -11.41 17.68 -5.28
CA ASN A 239 -11.67 18.07 -3.91
C ASN A 239 -10.53 17.68 -2.95
N LEU A 240 -9.93 16.50 -3.11
CA LEU A 240 -8.76 16.08 -2.35
C LEU A 240 -7.53 16.94 -2.66
N TYR A 241 -7.29 17.23 -3.94
CA TYR A 241 -6.18 18.07 -4.40
C TYR A 241 -6.27 19.49 -3.85
N GLU A 242 -7.43 20.13 -3.92
CA GLU A 242 -7.69 21.47 -3.37
C GLU A 242 -7.47 21.54 -1.85
N HIS A 243 -7.53 20.39 -1.16
CA HIS A 243 -7.26 20.27 0.26
C HIS A 243 -5.86 19.71 0.58
N GLN A 244 -4.93 19.82 -0.36
CA GLN A 244 -3.51 19.45 -0.16
C GLN A 244 -3.28 17.98 0.20
N VAL A 245 -4.11 17.08 -0.30
CA VAL A 245 -3.83 15.64 -0.29
C VAL A 245 -2.85 15.36 -1.44
N ASP A 246 -1.74 14.70 -1.15
CA ASP A 246 -0.63 14.53 -2.09
C ASP A 246 -0.83 13.33 -3.03
N ALA A 247 -1.49 12.29 -2.52
CA ALA A 247 -1.71 11.06 -3.29
C ALA A 247 -3.06 10.40 -2.99
N VAL A 248 -3.50 9.57 -3.92
CA VAL A 248 -4.70 8.73 -3.77
C VAL A 248 -4.37 7.27 -4.03
N LEU A 249 -4.95 6.36 -3.21
CA LEU A 249 -4.88 4.93 -3.44
C LEU A 249 -6.24 4.42 -3.93
N ILE A 250 -6.28 3.92 -5.18
CA ILE A 250 -7.51 3.56 -5.88
C ILE A 250 -7.45 2.10 -6.33
N GLY A 251 -8.37 1.28 -5.83
CA GLY A 251 -8.51 -0.13 -6.22
C GLY A 251 -9.82 -0.41 -6.96
N GLU A 252 -10.94 -0.43 -6.25
CA GLU A 252 -12.23 -0.90 -6.79
C GLU A 252 -12.63 -0.19 -8.09
N THR A 253 -12.52 1.12 -8.15
CA THR A 253 -12.89 1.94 -9.33
C THR A 253 -12.10 1.53 -10.57
N LEU A 254 -10.77 1.37 -10.43
CA LEU A 254 -9.89 0.97 -11.51
C LEU A 254 -10.07 -0.50 -11.89
N MET A 255 -10.18 -1.40 -10.90
CA MET A 255 -10.34 -2.84 -11.16
C MET A 255 -11.64 -3.18 -11.90
N ARG A 256 -12.72 -2.44 -11.65
CA ARG A 256 -14.01 -2.62 -12.35
C ARG A 256 -14.05 -1.99 -13.75
N SER A 257 -13.09 -1.11 -14.08
CA SER A 257 -13.02 -0.54 -15.42
C SER A 257 -12.48 -1.56 -16.42
N THR A 258 -13.09 -1.63 -17.60
CA THR A 258 -12.59 -2.43 -18.73
C THR A 258 -11.39 -1.77 -19.42
N ASP A 259 -11.26 -0.44 -19.33
CA ASP A 259 -10.14 0.36 -19.85
C ASP A 259 -9.57 1.20 -18.69
N LYS A 260 -8.47 0.73 -18.12
CA LYS A 260 -7.84 1.33 -16.95
C LYS A 260 -7.15 2.65 -17.27
N LYS A 261 -6.59 2.74 -18.48
CA LYS A 261 -5.94 3.97 -18.95
C LYS A 261 -6.95 5.09 -19.09
N THR A 262 -8.05 4.84 -19.81
CA THR A 262 -9.13 5.83 -19.97
C THR A 262 -9.72 6.23 -18.61
N MET A 263 -9.92 5.26 -17.70
CA MET A 263 -10.44 5.56 -16.37
C MET A 263 -9.47 6.43 -15.56
N LEU A 264 -8.16 6.12 -15.54
CA LEU A 264 -7.18 6.92 -14.83
C LEU A 264 -7.07 8.34 -15.42
N THR A 265 -7.02 8.46 -16.74
CA THR A 265 -7.04 9.77 -17.44
C THR A 265 -8.30 10.58 -17.09
N LYS A 266 -9.47 9.90 -17.01
CA LYS A 266 -10.71 10.56 -16.60
C LYS A 266 -10.61 11.08 -15.17
N LEU A 267 -10.10 10.29 -14.24
CA LEU A 267 -9.93 10.71 -12.84
C LEU A 267 -9.01 11.95 -12.71
N GLN A 268 -8.00 12.06 -13.57
CA GLN A 268 -7.05 13.18 -13.60
C GLN A 268 -7.59 14.46 -14.28
N SER A 269 -8.74 14.40 -14.94
CA SER A 269 -9.20 15.45 -15.88
C SER A 269 -9.54 16.80 -15.26
N LEU A 270 -9.59 16.92 -13.94
CA LEU A 270 -9.93 18.16 -13.23
C LEU A 270 -8.79 18.71 -12.36
N ILE A 271 -7.58 18.18 -12.49
CA ILE A 271 -6.37 18.63 -11.79
C ILE A 271 -5.24 18.93 -12.74
#